data_48234a354d750186a792a239fac4e436
#
_entry.id   48234a354d750186a792a239fac4e436
#
_cell.length_a   1.000
_cell.length_b   1.000
_cell.length_c   1.000
_cell.angle_alpha   90.00
_cell.angle_beta   90.00
_cell.angle_gamma   90.00
#
_symmetry.space_group_name_H-M   'P 1'
#
loop_
_entity.id
_entity.type
_entity.pdbx_description
1 polymer ?
#
loop_
_entity_poly.entity_id
_entity_poly.type
_entity_poly.pdbx_seq_one_letter_code
_entity_poly.pdbx_strand_id
1 'polypeptide(L)'
;MLAHLAFQTLVLVVDGSVVGRGCVALMLHVVYKGRALPVAWLVRSGKQGHCPADLHLALVEQVHDLLPAGARVVLLGDGEFDGTRLQAAIQGYHWSDVVRTGRHGTVTWDGEHFRCETIGACIKPGTLVALREAHVTRDAYGPVLLLCCWAKDYHEPLYLLTHMADADEACRLYAKRLRIETFFSDQKSRGFHLHRSHVSDPVRLSRLLIAAC
;
A
#
# COMPACT_ATOMS: atom_id res chain seq x y z
N MET A 1 8.36 -3.22 21.94
CA MET A 1 7.21 -3.81 21.22
C MET A 1 7.62 -4.44 19.89
N LEU A 2 8.34 -3.75 19.01
CA LEU A 2 8.76 -4.30 17.70
C LEU A 2 9.73 -5.48 17.81
N ALA A 3 10.61 -5.53 18.83
CA ALA A 3 11.56 -6.64 19.02
C ALA A 3 10.89 -8.02 19.20
N HIS A 4 9.68 -8.08 19.78
CA HIS A 4 8.92 -9.33 19.88
C HIS A 4 8.27 -9.76 18.57
N LEU A 5 8.26 -8.88 17.56
CA LEU A 5 7.72 -9.15 16.22
C LEU A 5 8.81 -9.61 15.24
N ALA A 6 10.08 -9.63 15.64
CA ALA A 6 11.21 -9.97 14.76
C ALA A 6 11.15 -11.38 14.15
N PHE A 7 10.39 -12.29 14.76
CA PHE A 7 10.19 -13.67 14.26
C PHE A 7 8.89 -13.86 13.45
N GLN A 8 8.09 -12.79 13.28
CA GLN A 8 6.84 -12.83 12.53
C GLN A 8 6.95 -11.95 11.29
N THR A 9 6.17 -12.27 10.25
CA THR A 9 6.04 -11.38 9.11
C THR A 9 5.35 -10.09 9.54
N LEU A 10 6.06 -8.97 9.44
CA LEU A 10 5.53 -7.63 9.67
C LEU A 10 4.76 -7.19 8.43
N VAL A 11 3.46 -7.07 8.56
CA VAL A 11 2.61 -6.55 7.50
C VAL A 11 2.42 -5.06 7.72
N LEU A 12 2.98 -4.27 6.83
CA LEU A 12 2.86 -2.82 6.82
C LEU A 12 1.80 -2.40 5.81
N VAL A 13 1.04 -1.36 6.12
CA VAL A 13 0.04 -0.77 5.20
C VAL A 13 0.32 0.71 5.09
N VAL A 14 0.42 1.21 3.86
CA VAL A 14 0.58 2.63 3.57
C VAL A 14 -0.67 3.17 2.89
N ASP A 15 -1.11 4.36 3.32
CA ASP A 15 -2.24 5.07 2.70
C ASP A 15 -2.23 6.55 3.09
N GLY A 16 -2.94 7.37 2.33
CA GLY A 16 -3.08 8.80 2.54
C GLY A 16 -4.48 9.19 3.04
N SER A 17 -4.56 10.15 3.96
CA SER A 17 -5.84 10.67 4.42
C SER A 17 -5.82 12.17 4.63
N VAL A 18 -6.94 12.83 4.33
CA VAL A 18 -7.13 14.25 4.66
C VAL A 18 -7.20 14.42 6.17
N VAL A 19 -6.39 15.33 6.70
CA VAL A 19 -6.34 15.71 8.10
C VAL A 19 -6.36 17.24 8.21
N GLY A 20 -7.22 17.78 9.08
CA GLY A 20 -7.34 19.22 9.27
C GLY A 20 -7.71 20.00 7.99
N ARG A 21 -7.45 21.31 8.00
CA ARG A 21 -7.81 22.19 6.90
C ARG A 21 -6.69 22.27 5.85
N GLY A 22 -6.95 21.65 4.69
CA GLY A 22 -6.00 21.71 3.55
C GLY A 22 -4.69 20.98 3.78
N CYS A 23 -4.71 19.90 4.59
CA CYS A 23 -3.56 19.03 4.82
C CYS A 23 -3.90 17.57 4.55
N VAL A 24 -2.88 16.81 4.14
CA VAL A 24 -2.92 15.37 3.94
C VAL A 24 -1.85 14.73 4.80
N ALA A 25 -2.21 13.66 5.50
CA ALA A 25 -1.26 12.79 6.19
C ALA A 25 -1.06 11.52 5.36
N LEU A 26 0.17 11.25 4.96
CA LEU A 26 0.62 9.98 4.45
C LEU A 26 1.07 9.15 5.66
N MET A 27 0.46 7.99 5.88
CA MET A 27 0.66 7.22 7.10
C MET A 27 1.06 5.78 6.78
N LEU A 28 1.98 5.23 7.55
CA LEU A 28 2.38 3.85 7.51
C LEU A 28 2.02 3.17 8.84
N HIS A 29 1.35 2.05 8.74
CA HIS A 29 0.81 1.29 9.86
C HIS A 29 1.35 -0.12 9.86
N VAL A 30 1.50 -0.73 11.03
CA VAL A 30 1.67 -2.18 11.18
C VAL A 30 0.31 -2.82 11.44
N VAL A 31 0.00 -3.90 10.73
CA VAL A 31 -1.20 -4.70 11.01
C VAL A 31 -0.92 -5.67 12.15
N TYR A 32 -1.57 -5.45 13.27
CA TYR A 32 -1.40 -6.28 14.47
C TYR A 32 -2.76 -6.65 15.06
N LYS A 33 -3.01 -7.94 15.28
CA LYS A 33 -4.27 -8.47 15.86
C LYS A 33 -5.53 -7.91 15.18
N GLY A 34 -5.49 -7.78 13.84
CA GLY A 34 -6.62 -7.31 13.04
C GLY A 34 -6.85 -5.80 13.05
N ARG A 35 -5.92 -5.02 13.61
CA ARG A 35 -5.95 -3.55 13.62
C ARG A 35 -4.75 -2.98 12.89
N ALA A 36 -4.89 -1.80 12.30
CA ALA A 36 -3.80 -1.00 11.77
C ALA A 36 -3.31 -0.06 12.89
N LEU A 37 -2.07 -0.20 13.31
CA LEU A 37 -1.44 0.65 14.33
C LEU A 37 -0.43 1.56 13.63
N PRO A 38 -0.53 2.89 13.75
CA PRO A 38 0.37 3.82 13.09
C PRO A 38 1.78 3.69 13.65
N VAL A 39 2.76 3.68 12.74
CA VAL A 39 4.20 3.60 13.05
C VAL A 39 4.89 4.90 12.70
N ALA A 40 4.56 5.46 11.54
CA ALA A 40 5.11 6.72 11.06
C ALA A 40 4.12 7.46 10.17
N TRP A 41 4.29 8.78 10.06
CA TRP A 41 3.50 9.61 9.16
C TRP A 41 4.24 10.88 8.76
N LEU A 42 3.87 11.37 7.58
CA LEU A 42 4.28 12.68 7.06
C LEU A 42 3.02 13.50 6.80
N VAL A 43 2.96 14.72 7.34
CA VAL A 43 1.86 15.65 7.09
C VAL A 43 2.34 16.77 6.19
N ARG A 44 1.58 17.06 5.13
CA ARG A 44 1.88 18.16 4.21
C ARG A 44 0.65 19.00 3.93
N SER A 45 0.86 20.25 3.54
CA SER A 45 -0.18 21.08 2.94
C SER A 45 -0.54 20.54 1.55
N GLY A 46 -1.82 20.47 1.25
CA GLY A 46 -2.33 19.99 -0.03
C GLY A 46 -3.79 19.59 0.06
N LYS A 47 -4.39 19.48 -1.12
CA LYS A 47 -5.73 18.89 -1.26
C LYS A 47 -5.60 17.36 -1.36
N GLN A 48 -6.71 16.65 -1.21
CA GLN A 48 -6.78 15.22 -1.49
C GLN A 48 -6.25 14.93 -2.90
N GLY A 49 -5.38 13.95 -3.04
CA GLY A 49 -4.71 13.59 -4.28
C GLY A 49 -3.44 12.79 -3.99
N HIS A 50 -2.78 12.33 -5.04
CA HIS A 50 -1.55 11.57 -4.92
C HIS A 50 -0.43 12.35 -4.22
N CYS A 51 0.23 11.71 -3.28
CA CYS A 51 1.46 12.22 -2.71
C CYS A 51 2.63 12.05 -3.69
N PRO A 52 3.59 12.99 -3.75
CA PRO A 52 4.80 12.79 -4.54
C PRO A 52 5.55 11.53 -4.14
N ALA A 53 6.13 10.82 -5.12
CA ALA A 53 6.88 9.58 -4.89
C ALA A 53 8.02 9.75 -3.87
N ASP A 54 8.64 10.93 -3.81
CA ASP A 54 9.70 11.21 -2.83
C ASP A 54 9.19 11.15 -1.37
N LEU A 55 7.91 11.48 -1.12
CA LEU A 55 7.32 11.33 0.22
C LEU A 55 7.06 9.86 0.56
N HIS A 56 6.67 9.05 -0.43
CA HIS A 56 6.54 7.60 -0.24
C HIS A 56 7.89 6.99 0.17
N LEU A 57 8.96 7.36 -0.55
CA LEU A 57 10.31 6.90 -0.26
C LEU A 57 10.77 7.34 1.13
N ALA A 58 10.63 8.63 1.46
CA ALA A 58 11.03 9.16 2.76
C ALA A 58 10.30 8.48 3.94
N LEU A 59 9.01 8.17 3.78
CA LEU A 59 8.24 7.48 4.82
C LEU A 59 8.69 6.03 5.01
N VAL A 60 8.96 5.32 3.91
CA VAL A 60 9.44 3.93 3.95
C VAL A 60 10.84 3.85 4.54
N GLU A 61 11.75 4.76 4.16
CA GLU A 61 13.10 4.88 4.71
C GLU A 61 13.05 5.12 6.24
N GLN A 62 12.25 6.07 6.68
CA GLN A 62 12.05 6.34 8.12
C GLN A 62 11.60 5.10 8.89
N VAL A 63 10.73 4.28 8.30
CA VAL A 63 10.24 3.05 8.95
C VAL A 63 11.27 1.94 8.88
N HIS A 64 12.03 1.83 7.78
CA HIS A 64 13.11 0.86 7.66
C HIS A 64 14.09 0.97 8.83
N ASP A 65 14.50 2.18 9.20
CA ASP A 65 15.45 2.43 10.29
C ASP A 65 14.88 2.10 11.69
N LEU A 66 13.56 2.00 11.82
CA LEU A 66 12.87 1.66 13.06
C LEU A 66 12.68 0.15 13.24
N LEU A 67 12.78 -0.63 12.16
CA LEU A 67 12.48 -2.07 12.19
C LEU A 67 13.70 -2.89 12.66
N PRO A 68 13.46 -4.04 13.34
CA PRO A 68 14.52 -4.95 13.67
C PRO A 68 15.24 -5.49 12.42
N ALA A 69 16.56 -5.56 12.46
CA ALA A 69 17.34 -6.18 11.40
C ALA A 69 16.88 -7.63 11.17
N GLY A 70 16.71 -8.01 9.90
CA GLY A 70 16.28 -9.36 9.51
C GLY A 70 14.78 -9.63 9.65
N ALA A 71 13.95 -8.65 10.03
CA ALA A 71 12.51 -8.81 10.03
C ALA A 71 11.98 -9.08 8.60
N ARG A 72 11.12 -10.08 8.44
CA ARG A 72 10.38 -10.29 7.19
C ARG A 72 9.27 -9.25 7.09
N VAL A 73 9.36 -8.36 6.13
CA VAL A 73 8.42 -7.25 5.95
C VAL A 73 7.66 -7.38 4.64
N VAL A 74 6.36 -7.11 4.67
CA VAL A 74 5.51 -7.01 3.47
C VAL A 74 4.78 -5.67 3.52
N LEU A 75 5.02 -4.80 2.53
CA LEU A 75 4.32 -3.54 2.38
C LEU A 75 3.07 -3.71 1.50
N LEU A 76 1.93 -3.22 1.98
CA LEU A 76 0.66 -3.20 1.26
C LEU A 76 0.30 -1.76 0.89
N GLY A 77 -0.06 -1.51 -0.36
CA GLY A 77 -0.47 -0.20 -0.86
C GLY A 77 -1.61 -0.30 -1.87
N ASP A 78 -2.35 0.78 -2.05
CA ASP A 78 -3.29 0.89 -3.16
C ASP A 78 -2.61 1.36 -4.45
N GLY A 79 -3.40 1.78 -5.46
CA GLY A 79 -2.88 2.20 -6.76
C GLY A 79 -2.05 3.50 -6.75
N GLU A 80 -1.99 4.22 -5.63
CA GLU A 80 -1.07 5.34 -5.47
C GLU A 80 0.38 4.87 -5.27
N PHE A 81 0.57 3.65 -4.75
CA PHE A 81 1.87 3.11 -4.33
C PHE A 81 2.46 2.12 -5.35
N ASP A 82 1.92 2.02 -6.55
CA ASP A 82 2.43 1.12 -7.61
C ASP A 82 3.64 1.69 -8.38
N GLY A 83 4.16 2.84 -7.96
CA GLY A 83 5.31 3.47 -8.59
C GLY A 83 6.58 2.62 -8.51
N THR A 84 7.27 2.44 -9.65
CA THR A 84 8.46 1.57 -9.77
C THR A 84 9.62 1.99 -8.87
N ARG A 85 9.79 3.30 -8.60
CA ARG A 85 10.80 3.79 -7.66
C ARG A 85 10.57 3.29 -6.23
N LEU A 86 9.32 3.27 -5.79
CA LEU A 86 8.97 2.75 -4.47
C LEU A 86 9.20 1.25 -4.39
N GLN A 87 8.76 0.50 -5.40
CA GLN A 87 8.96 -0.95 -5.46
C GLN A 87 10.45 -1.31 -5.49
N ALA A 88 11.27 -0.57 -6.26
CA ALA A 88 12.73 -0.77 -6.28
C ALA A 88 13.38 -0.50 -4.91
N ALA A 89 12.95 0.54 -4.18
CA ALA A 89 13.44 0.81 -2.84
C ALA A 89 13.07 -0.31 -1.85
N ILE A 90 11.83 -0.81 -1.89
CA ILE A 90 11.35 -1.93 -1.08
C ILE A 90 12.22 -3.17 -1.33
N GLN A 91 12.52 -3.48 -2.60
CA GLN A 91 13.42 -4.58 -2.95
C GLN A 91 14.84 -4.35 -2.41
N GLY A 92 15.35 -3.13 -2.47
CA GLY A 92 16.64 -2.75 -1.90
C GLY A 92 16.74 -3.00 -0.39
N TYR A 93 15.63 -2.90 0.33
CA TYR A 93 15.53 -3.25 1.76
C TYR A 93 15.27 -4.75 2.02
N HIS A 94 15.23 -5.58 0.98
CA HIS A 94 14.85 -7.00 1.07
C HIS A 94 13.43 -7.20 1.65
N TRP A 95 12.55 -6.24 1.45
CA TRP A 95 11.14 -6.36 1.79
C TRP A 95 10.35 -6.91 0.60
N SER A 96 9.20 -7.47 0.88
CA SER A 96 8.20 -7.78 -0.14
C SER A 96 7.14 -6.68 -0.19
N ASP A 97 6.42 -6.61 -1.28
CA ASP A 97 5.30 -5.70 -1.47
C ASP A 97 4.09 -6.43 -2.05
N VAL A 98 2.91 -5.91 -1.83
CA VAL A 98 1.70 -6.23 -2.60
C VAL A 98 0.95 -4.93 -2.80
N VAL A 99 0.96 -4.43 -4.03
CA VAL A 99 0.34 -3.14 -4.36
C VAL A 99 -0.71 -3.30 -5.46
N ARG A 100 -1.79 -2.54 -5.34
CA ARG A 100 -2.79 -2.48 -6.41
C ARG A 100 -2.22 -1.68 -7.57
N THR A 101 -2.49 -2.14 -8.81
CA THR A 101 -2.24 -1.34 -10.00
C THR A 101 -3.53 -1.09 -10.79
N GLY A 102 -3.47 -0.09 -11.68
CA GLY A 102 -4.63 0.29 -12.48
C GLY A 102 -4.90 -0.69 -13.63
N ARG A 103 -6.17 -0.85 -14.01
CA ARG A 103 -6.60 -1.70 -15.13
C ARG A 103 -5.95 -1.33 -16.48
N HIS A 104 -5.52 -0.08 -16.63
CA HIS A 104 -4.87 0.42 -17.86
C HIS A 104 -3.34 0.27 -17.83
N GLY A 105 -2.78 -0.32 -16.76
CA GLY A 105 -1.36 -0.61 -16.65
C GLY A 105 -0.88 -1.47 -17.83
N THR A 106 0.27 -1.09 -18.42
CA THR A 106 0.92 -1.84 -19.50
C THR A 106 1.64 -3.04 -18.94
N VAL A 107 1.47 -4.18 -19.58
CA VAL A 107 2.08 -5.47 -19.22
C VAL A 107 2.81 -6.03 -20.42
N THR A 108 4.01 -6.54 -20.19
CA THR A 108 4.76 -7.39 -21.11
C THR A 108 4.91 -8.76 -20.45
N TRP A 109 4.42 -9.79 -21.09
CA TRP A 109 4.50 -11.15 -20.60
C TRP A 109 4.55 -12.14 -21.76
N ASP A 110 5.48 -13.10 -21.70
CA ASP A 110 5.71 -14.10 -22.77
C ASP A 110 5.86 -13.50 -24.18
N GLY A 111 6.54 -12.35 -24.26
CA GLY A 111 6.75 -11.62 -25.51
C GLY A 111 5.55 -10.77 -25.99
N GLU A 112 4.41 -10.90 -25.36
CA GLU A 112 3.20 -10.15 -25.71
C GLU A 112 3.06 -8.84 -24.89
N HIS A 113 2.47 -7.82 -25.51
CA HIS A 113 2.21 -6.52 -24.89
C HIS A 113 0.70 -6.26 -24.83
N PHE A 114 0.17 -6.08 -23.62
CA PHE A 114 -1.24 -5.82 -23.40
C PHE A 114 -1.47 -4.94 -22.14
N ARG A 115 -2.73 -4.68 -21.82
CA ARG A 115 -3.13 -3.98 -20.60
C ARG A 115 -3.69 -4.96 -19.58
N CYS A 116 -3.60 -4.63 -18.29
CA CYS A 116 -4.18 -5.44 -17.21
C CYS A 116 -5.66 -5.79 -17.49
N GLU A 117 -6.45 -4.86 -18.03
CA GLU A 117 -7.87 -5.08 -18.36
C GLU A 117 -8.10 -6.23 -19.35
N THR A 118 -7.13 -6.52 -20.23
CA THR A 118 -7.21 -7.66 -21.16
C THR A 118 -7.31 -8.99 -20.40
N ILE A 119 -6.56 -9.13 -19.30
CA ILE A 119 -6.65 -10.33 -18.43
C ILE A 119 -8.04 -10.39 -17.79
N GLY A 120 -8.51 -9.25 -17.26
CA GLY A 120 -9.83 -9.15 -16.63
C GLY A 120 -10.98 -9.53 -17.56
N ALA A 121 -10.87 -9.17 -18.85
CA ALA A 121 -11.88 -9.53 -19.86
C ALA A 121 -11.93 -11.04 -20.17
N CYS A 122 -10.87 -11.79 -19.89
CA CYS A 122 -10.77 -13.22 -20.14
C CYS A 122 -11.17 -14.10 -18.96
N ILE A 123 -11.43 -13.52 -17.78
CA ILE A 123 -11.75 -14.27 -16.56
C ILE A 123 -13.16 -13.98 -16.06
N LYS A 124 -13.63 -14.75 -15.12
CA LYS A 124 -14.96 -14.61 -14.48
C LYS A 124 -14.82 -14.45 -12.95
N PRO A 125 -15.87 -13.95 -12.26
CA PRO A 125 -15.89 -13.92 -10.81
C PRO A 125 -15.54 -15.26 -10.17
N GLY A 126 -14.70 -15.22 -9.13
CA GLY A 126 -14.14 -16.39 -8.45
C GLY A 126 -12.84 -16.92 -9.03
N THR A 127 -12.22 -16.21 -9.99
CA THR A 127 -10.96 -16.62 -10.63
C THR A 127 -9.77 -15.81 -10.09
N LEU A 128 -8.62 -16.49 -9.95
CA LEU A 128 -7.30 -15.91 -9.74
C LEU A 128 -6.40 -16.32 -10.92
N VAL A 129 -5.81 -15.34 -11.60
CA VAL A 129 -4.78 -15.55 -12.62
C VAL A 129 -3.48 -14.93 -12.11
N ALA A 130 -2.38 -15.64 -12.29
CA ALA A 130 -1.04 -15.23 -11.86
C ALA A 130 -0.08 -15.29 -13.06
N LEU A 131 0.41 -14.14 -13.50
CA LEU A 131 1.43 -14.02 -14.54
C LEU A 131 2.78 -13.82 -13.86
N ARG A 132 3.60 -14.87 -13.87
CA ARG A 132 4.97 -14.85 -13.32
C ARG A 132 5.91 -14.22 -14.34
N GLU A 133 6.99 -13.62 -13.85
CA GLU A 133 8.02 -12.99 -14.69
C GLU A 133 7.42 -11.90 -15.62
N ALA A 134 6.34 -11.26 -15.22
CA ALA A 134 5.76 -10.17 -15.96
C ALA A 134 6.60 -8.90 -15.80
N HIS A 135 6.61 -8.06 -16.84
CA HIS A 135 7.17 -6.72 -16.80
C HIS A 135 6.03 -5.72 -16.96
N VAL A 136 6.08 -4.66 -16.18
CA VAL A 136 5.02 -3.64 -16.16
C VAL A 136 5.58 -2.25 -16.47
N THR A 137 4.70 -1.34 -16.82
CA THR A 137 5.01 0.01 -17.28
C THR A 137 5.69 0.03 -18.67
N ARG A 138 5.83 1.24 -19.23
CA ARG A 138 6.53 1.45 -20.51
C ARG A 138 8.02 1.14 -20.42
N ASP A 139 8.61 1.28 -19.22
CA ASP A 139 10.02 1.04 -18.96
C ASP A 139 10.33 -0.42 -18.63
N ALA A 140 9.34 -1.32 -18.82
CA ALA A 140 9.45 -2.75 -18.59
C ALA A 140 10.02 -3.10 -17.21
N TYR A 141 9.50 -2.46 -16.15
CA TYR A 141 9.90 -2.76 -14.78
C TYR A 141 9.50 -4.19 -14.40
N GLY A 142 10.44 -4.94 -13.89
CA GLY A 142 10.24 -6.34 -13.47
C GLY A 142 11.58 -7.11 -13.38
N PRO A 143 11.52 -8.44 -13.25
CA PRO A 143 10.31 -9.27 -13.25
C PRO A 143 9.46 -9.11 -11.98
N VAL A 144 8.14 -9.15 -12.14
CA VAL A 144 7.16 -9.12 -11.06
C VAL A 144 6.13 -10.24 -11.24
N LEU A 145 5.44 -10.61 -10.17
CA LEU A 145 4.23 -11.41 -10.23
C LEU A 145 3.03 -10.46 -10.36
N LEU A 146 2.35 -10.51 -11.51
CA LEU A 146 1.10 -9.82 -11.71
C LEU A 146 -0.07 -10.75 -11.42
N LEU A 147 -0.94 -10.36 -10.50
CA LEU A 147 -2.15 -11.09 -10.14
C LEU A 147 -3.39 -10.38 -10.65
N CYS A 148 -4.30 -11.12 -11.24
CA CYS A 148 -5.65 -10.66 -11.56
C CYS A 148 -6.64 -11.49 -10.72
N CYS A 149 -7.19 -10.86 -9.67
CA CYS A 149 -8.08 -11.49 -8.70
C CYS A 149 -9.50 -10.98 -8.91
N TRP A 150 -10.46 -11.85 -9.22
CA TRP A 150 -11.86 -11.46 -9.28
C TRP A 150 -12.66 -12.19 -8.22
N ALA A 151 -12.88 -11.56 -7.08
CA ALA A 151 -13.72 -12.14 -6.03
C ALA A 151 -15.19 -12.17 -6.47
N LYS A 152 -15.94 -13.20 -6.02
CA LYS A 152 -17.33 -13.47 -6.48
C LYS A 152 -18.28 -12.31 -6.26
N ASP A 153 -18.09 -11.55 -5.18
CA ASP A 153 -18.99 -10.47 -4.78
C ASP A 153 -18.57 -9.09 -5.31
N TYR A 154 -17.56 -9.04 -6.21
CA TYR A 154 -17.06 -7.79 -6.79
C TYR A 154 -17.48 -7.65 -8.25
N HIS A 155 -17.76 -6.41 -8.68
CA HIS A 155 -18.18 -6.09 -10.03
C HIS A 155 -17.05 -6.10 -11.05
N GLU A 156 -15.80 -5.95 -10.60
CA GLU A 156 -14.61 -5.90 -11.44
C GLU A 156 -13.42 -6.61 -10.79
N PRO A 157 -12.46 -7.10 -11.61
CA PRO A 157 -11.24 -7.70 -11.08
C PRO A 157 -10.32 -6.67 -10.44
N LEU A 158 -9.53 -7.14 -9.49
CA LEU A 158 -8.45 -6.43 -8.83
C LEU A 158 -7.12 -6.87 -9.43
N TYR A 159 -6.25 -5.92 -9.75
CA TYR A 159 -4.91 -6.17 -10.27
C TYR A 159 -3.87 -5.85 -9.20
N LEU A 160 -2.99 -6.80 -8.88
CA LEU A 160 -1.95 -6.65 -7.87
C LEU A 160 -0.58 -6.93 -8.49
N LEU A 161 0.39 -6.12 -8.11
CA LEU A 161 1.81 -6.35 -8.39
C LEU A 161 2.51 -6.77 -7.10
N THR A 162 3.41 -7.74 -7.21
CA THR A 162 4.17 -8.21 -6.06
C THR A 162 5.48 -8.88 -6.48
N HIS A 163 6.48 -8.85 -5.60
CA HIS A 163 7.70 -9.63 -5.72
C HIS A 163 7.65 -10.93 -4.90
N MET A 164 6.51 -11.23 -4.27
CA MET A 164 6.29 -12.50 -3.60
C MET A 164 6.10 -13.63 -4.62
N ALA A 165 6.62 -14.83 -4.29
CA ALA A 165 6.45 -16.00 -5.16
C ALA A 165 5.08 -16.67 -5.03
N ASP A 166 4.42 -16.55 -3.86
CA ASP A 166 3.15 -17.21 -3.55
C ASP A 166 1.97 -16.24 -3.79
N ALA A 167 1.18 -16.53 -4.83
CA ALA A 167 0.03 -15.75 -5.24
C ALA A 167 -1.09 -15.74 -4.19
N ASP A 168 -1.36 -16.89 -3.56
CA ASP A 168 -2.41 -17.02 -2.54
C ASP A 168 -2.02 -16.28 -1.26
N GLU A 169 -0.75 -16.36 -0.87
CA GLU A 169 -0.24 -15.57 0.26
C GLU A 169 -0.35 -14.07 -0.02
N ALA A 170 0.04 -13.62 -1.21
CA ALA A 170 -0.06 -12.22 -1.61
C ALA A 170 -1.51 -11.71 -1.55
N CYS A 171 -2.48 -12.44 -2.10
CA CYS A 171 -3.90 -12.10 -2.04
C CYS A 171 -4.43 -12.06 -0.59
N ARG A 172 -4.07 -13.05 0.24
CA ARG A 172 -4.46 -13.07 1.66
C ARG A 172 -3.88 -11.91 2.45
N LEU A 173 -2.63 -11.52 2.16
CA LEU A 173 -2.00 -10.37 2.80
C LEU A 173 -2.65 -9.07 2.34
N TYR A 174 -2.90 -8.92 1.03
CA TYR A 174 -3.53 -7.71 0.49
C TYR A 174 -4.90 -7.42 1.12
N ALA A 175 -5.69 -8.44 1.42
CA ALA A 175 -6.98 -8.28 2.12
C ALA A 175 -6.84 -7.58 3.48
N LYS A 176 -5.66 -7.63 4.12
CA LYS A 176 -5.39 -6.92 5.38
C LYS A 176 -5.28 -5.40 5.19
N ARG A 177 -5.08 -4.90 3.95
CA ARG A 177 -5.02 -3.46 3.66
C ARG A 177 -6.26 -2.71 4.16
N LEU A 178 -7.42 -3.32 4.06
CA LEU A 178 -8.67 -2.72 4.52
C LEU A 178 -8.67 -2.31 6.01
N ARG A 179 -7.72 -2.79 6.81
CA ARG A 179 -7.60 -2.40 8.23
C ARG A 179 -7.23 -0.94 8.43
N ILE A 180 -6.52 -0.32 7.47
CA ILE A 180 -6.20 1.10 7.54
C ILE A 180 -7.43 1.98 7.32
N GLU A 181 -8.38 1.54 6.49
CA GLU A 181 -9.64 2.26 6.26
C GLU A 181 -10.48 2.34 7.53
N THR A 182 -10.48 1.26 8.33
CA THR A 182 -11.13 1.26 9.66
C THR A 182 -10.47 2.28 10.59
N PHE A 183 -9.13 2.34 10.61
CA PHE A 183 -8.41 3.34 11.40
C PHE A 183 -8.76 4.78 10.98
N PHE A 184 -8.75 5.08 9.68
CA PHE A 184 -9.14 6.42 9.20
C PHE A 184 -10.62 6.74 9.46
N SER A 185 -11.50 5.75 9.39
CA SER A 185 -12.91 5.93 9.75
C SER A 185 -13.07 6.27 11.23
N ASP A 186 -12.33 5.63 12.11
CA ASP A 186 -12.36 5.91 13.54
C ASP A 186 -11.84 7.34 13.82
N GLN A 187 -10.77 7.77 13.17
CA GLN A 187 -10.26 9.14 13.30
C GLN A 187 -11.20 10.20 12.75
N LYS A 188 -11.93 9.90 11.66
CA LYS A 188 -12.85 10.85 11.02
C LYS A 188 -14.23 10.90 11.68
N SER A 189 -14.85 9.74 11.88
CA SER A 189 -16.29 9.67 12.17
C SER A 189 -16.62 9.21 13.59
N ARG A 190 -15.74 8.45 14.22
CA ARG A 190 -16.02 7.79 15.51
C ARG A 190 -15.17 8.30 16.68
N GLY A 191 -14.30 9.27 16.45
CA GLY A 191 -13.37 9.74 17.48
C GLY A 191 -13.05 11.21 17.36
N PHE A 192 -11.86 11.54 16.94
CA PHE A 192 -11.29 12.89 17.06
C PHE A 192 -11.79 13.90 16.02
N HIS A 193 -12.52 13.49 14.99
CA HIS A 193 -13.00 14.35 13.90
C HIS A 193 -11.87 15.20 13.28
N LEU A 194 -10.68 14.65 13.14
CA LEU A 194 -9.49 15.37 12.69
C LEU A 194 -9.68 16.09 11.34
N HIS A 195 -10.49 15.53 10.44
CA HIS A 195 -10.82 16.14 9.15
C HIS A 195 -11.61 17.46 9.29
N ARG A 196 -12.25 17.72 10.44
CA ARG A 196 -12.97 18.97 10.77
C ARG A 196 -12.12 19.97 11.53
N SER A 197 -10.89 19.62 11.88
CA SER A 197 -9.98 20.53 12.55
C SER A 197 -9.70 21.76 11.66
N HIS A 198 -9.78 22.94 12.22
CA HIS A 198 -9.42 24.18 11.54
C HIS A 198 -7.90 24.40 11.47
N VAL A 199 -7.11 23.51 12.06
CA VAL A 199 -5.65 23.56 12.01
C VAL A 199 -5.20 23.29 10.57
N SER A 200 -4.40 24.20 10.01
CA SER A 200 -3.84 24.14 8.66
C SER A 200 -2.31 24.01 8.65
N ASP A 201 -1.70 24.04 9.82
CA ASP A 201 -0.25 23.89 9.98
C ASP A 201 0.13 22.40 10.07
N PRO A 202 0.96 21.87 9.12
CA PRO A 202 1.31 20.46 9.08
C PRO A 202 2.03 19.98 10.34
N VAL A 203 2.89 20.81 10.96
CA VAL A 203 3.64 20.44 12.16
C VAL A 203 2.71 20.28 13.35
N ARG A 204 1.76 21.18 13.51
CA ARG A 204 0.76 21.09 14.58
C ARG A 204 -0.16 19.88 14.37
N LEU A 205 -0.58 19.61 13.14
CA LEU A 205 -1.38 18.42 12.80
C LEU A 205 -0.60 17.13 13.06
N SER A 206 0.68 17.09 12.72
CA SER A 206 1.53 15.93 13.02
C SER A 206 1.60 15.65 14.53
N ARG A 207 1.68 16.71 15.36
CA ARG A 207 1.65 16.56 16.83
C ARG A 207 0.28 16.11 17.35
N LEU A 208 -0.82 16.61 16.75
CA LEU A 208 -2.17 16.16 17.10
C LEU A 208 -2.38 14.67 16.79
N LEU A 209 -1.80 14.17 15.69
CA LEU A 209 -1.85 12.76 15.36
C LEU A 209 -1.23 11.88 16.45
N ILE A 210 -0.19 12.32 17.17
CA ILE A 210 0.38 11.57 18.32
C ILE A 210 -0.69 11.31 19.39
N ALA A 211 -1.54 12.29 19.66
CA ALA A 211 -2.60 12.16 20.66
C ALA A 211 -3.81 11.35 20.16
N ALA A 212 -3.97 11.23 18.82
CA ALA A 212 -5.11 10.57 18.18
C ALA A 212 -4.80 9.13 17.75
N CYS A 213 -3.54 8.69 17.85
CA CYS A 213 -3.04 7.37 17.51
C CYS A 213 -2.66 6.55 18.73
#